data_0da370ed75a16279b7278e281bc6466f
#
_entry.id   0da370ed75a16279b7278e281bc6466f
#
_cell.length_a   1.000
_cell.length_b   1.000
_cell.length_c   1.000
_cell.angle_alpha   90.00
_cell.angle_beta   90.00
_cell.angle_gamma   90.00
#
_symmetry.space_group_name_H-M   'P 1'
#
loop_
_entity.id
_entity.type
_entity.pdbx_description
1 polymer ?
#
loop_
_entity_poly.entity_id
_entity_poly.type
_entity_poly.pdbx_seq_one_letter_code
_entity_poly.pdbx_strand_id
1 'polypeptide(L)'
;HSYALRPSGARALRRARLVFWVGEGLETALKRPLVSLLRRGALVTLSEAKGLILLPARRAGVHRARAWEAGGGNLKEAQAGDGGGIDPHIWLDPQNAQHMARKIAAELSRVDPANAALYQKNAAALSQRLDSLTGEIRAELDPLAGAHYVVFHDAYRYFESRFGLS
;
A
#
# COMPACT_ATOMS: atom_id res chain seq x y z
N HIS A 1 -9.15 -1.32 14.64
CA HIS A 1 -10.40 -1.13 13.89
C HIS A 1 -11.21 -2.42 13.92
N SER A 2 -12.31 -2.46 14.70
CA SER A 2 -13.23 -3.59 14.73
C SER A 2 -14.18 -3.50 13.53
N TYR A 3 -13.83 -4.15 12.41
CA TYR A 3 -14.73 -4.30 11.27
C TYR A 3 -15.51 -5.61 11.38
N ALA A 4 -16.82 -5.51 11.51
CA ALA A 4 -17.72 -6.66 11.44
C ALA A 4 -18.31 -6.75 10.02
N LEU A 5 -18.06 -7.88 9.34
CA LEU A 5 -18.61 -8.11 8.00
C LEU A 5 -20.13 -8.28 8.08
N ARG A 6 -20.88 -7.34 7.48
CA ARG A 6 -22.34 -7.41 7.39
C ARG A 6 -22.78 -8.53 6.43
N PRO A 7 -24.00 -9.11 6.60
CA PRO A 7 -24.50 -10.16 5.68
C PRO A 7 -24.52 -9.75 4.20
N SER A 8 -24.76 -8.46 3.91
CA SER A 8 -24.65 -7.92 2.54
C SER A 8 -23.25 -8.02 1.98
N GLY A 9 -22.23 -7.69 2.78
CA GLY A 9 -20.82 -7.82 2.41
C GLY A 9 -20.42 -9.28 2.16
N ALA A 10 -20.86 -10.20 3.01
CA ALA A 10 -20.63 -11.63 2.82
C ALA A 10 -21.25 -12.14 1.49
N ARG A 11 -22.45 -11.67 1.14
CA ARG A 11 -23.06 -12.00 -0.17
C ARG A 11 -22.27 -11.40 -1.34
N ALA A 12 -21.79 -10.17 -1.21
CA ALA A 12 -20.98 -9.52 -2.23
C ALA A 12 -19.67 -10.29 -2.45
N LEU A 13 -18.97 -10.69 -1.38
CA LEU A 13 -17.74 -11.49 -1.47
C LEU A 13 -17.96 -12.81 -2.20
N ARG A 14 -19.04 -13.55 -1.90
CA ARG A 14 -19.35 -14.82 -2.58
C ARG A 14 -19.61 -14.68 -4.07
N ARG A 15 -20.07 -13.51 -4.53
CA ARG A 15 -20.38 -13.22 -5.94
C ARG A 15 -19.21 -12.56 -6.66
N ALA A 16 -18.24 -12.05 -5.95
CA ALA A 16 -17.10 -11.34 -6.53
C ALA A 16 -16.26 -12.27 -7.42
N ARG A 17 -15.90 -11.79 -8.60
CA ARG A 17 -14.91 -12.44 -9.48
C ARG A 17 -13.50 -12.16 -9.03
N LEU A 18 -13.26 -10.95 -8.51
CA LEU A 18 -12.01 -10.52 -7.88
C LEU A 18 -12.31 -9.69 -6.64
N VAL A 19 -11.47 -9.80 -5.64
CA VAL A 19 -11.44 -8.94 -4.46
C VAL A 19 -10.00 -8.47 -4.28
N PHE A 20 -9.81 -7.18 -4.27
CA PHE A 20 -8.53 -6.55 -3.98
C PHE A 20 -8.50 -6.15 -2.51
N TRP A 21 -7.43 -6.46 -1.84
CA TRP A 21 -7.14 -6.01 -0.48
C TRP A 21 -5.67 -5.63 -0.35
N VAL A 22 -5.34 -4.78 0.60
CA VAL A 22 -3.93 -4.40 0.80
C VAL A 22 -3.15 -5.59 1.35
N GLY A 23 -3.70 -6.25 2.35
CA GLY A 23 -3.08 -7.42 2.97
C GLY A 23 -3.43 -7.55 4.44
N GLU A 24 -2.98 -8.62 5.05
CA GLU A 24 -3.30 -8.96 6.44
C GLU A 24 -2.89 -7.87 7.43
N GLY A 25 -1.80 -7.14 7.18
CA GLY A 25 -1.33 -6.08 8.07
C GLY A 25 -2.31 -4.91 8.22
N LEU A 26 -3.15 -4.64 7.22
CA LEU A 26 -4.16 -3.58 7.26
C LEU A 26 -5.54 -4.12 7.65
N GLU A 27 -5.98 -5.17 6.94
CA GLU A 27 -7.34 -5.69 7.06
C GLU A 27 -7.40 -7.02 7.80
N THR A 28 -6.71 -7.14 8.93
CA THR A 28 -6.59 -8.38 9.73
C THR A 28 -7.95 -9.05 9.99
N ALA A 29 -8.99 -8.27 10.31
CA ALA A 29 -10.32 -8.78 10.57
C ALA A 29 -11.01 -9.42 9.35
N LEU A 30 -10.56 -9.08 8.13
CA LEU A 30 -11.11 -9.62 6.88
C LEU A 30 -10.45 -10.92 6.45
N LYS A 31 -9.28 -11.30 6.97
CA LYS A 31 -8.55 -12.50 6.54
C LYS A 31 -9.44 -13.75 6.53
N ARG A 32 -10.07 -14.07 7.65
CA ARG A 32 -10.93 -15.26 7.77
C ARG A 32 -12.13 -15.22 6.81
N PRO A 33 -12.95 -14.13 6.76
CA PRO A 33 -14.01 -14.00 5.78
C PRO A 33 -13.55 -14.13 4.33
N LEU A 34 -12.44 -13.51 3.96
CA LEU A 34 -11.91 -13.57 2.60
C LEU A 34 -11.54 -15.00 2.21
N VAL A 35 -10.80 -15.72 3.06
CA VAL A 35 -10.41 -17.11 2.80
C VAL A 35 -11.62 -18.04 2.73
N SER A 36 -12.64 -17.84 3.59
CA SER A 36 -13.78 -18.76 3.69
C SER A 36 -14.90 -18.51 2.66
N LEU A 37 -15.06 -17.26 2.17
CA LEU A 37 -16.17 -16.89 1.31
C LEU A 37 -15.81 -16.74 -0.16
N LEU A 38 -14.53 -16.50 -0.46
CA LEU A 38 -14.09 -16.29 -1.84
C LEU A 38 -13.86 -17.60 -2.59
N ARG A 39 -14.11 -17.56 -3.90
CA ARG A 39 -13.68 -18.62 -4.81
C ARG A 39 -12.15 -18.63 -4.89
N ARG A 40 -11.57 -19.79 -5.10
CA ARG A 40 -10.11 -19.92 -5.28
C ARG A 40 -9.63 -19.02 -6.43
N GLY A 41 -8.59 -18.20 -6.16
CA GLY A 41 -8.02 -17.29 -7.15
C GLY A 41 -8.77 -15.97 -7.34
N ALA A 42 -9.82 -15.70 -6.53
CA ALA A 42 -10.51 -14.39 -6.56
C ALA A 42 -9.84 -13.32 -5.67
N LEU A 43 -9.01 -13.72 -4.71
CA LEU A 43 -8.31 -12.78 -3.80
C LEU A 43 -7.01 -12.31 -4.42
N VAL A 44 -6.83 -11.00 -4.47
CA VAL A 44 -5.62 -10.33 -4.96
C VAL A 44 -5.04 -9.47 -3.85
N THR A 45 -3.86 -9.85 -3.35
CA THR A 45 -3.14 -9.11 -2.31
C THR A 45 -2.26 -8.04 -2.95
N LEU A 46 -2.56 -6.77 -2.70
CA LEU A 46 -1.87 -5.64 -3.33
C LEU A 46 -0.46 -5.43 -2.76
N SER A 47 -0.23 -5.76 -1.48
CA SER A 47 1.12 -5.73 -0.89
C SER A 47 2.11 -6.74 -1.50
N GLU A 48 1.63 -7.65 -2.36
CA GLU A 48 2.46 -8.58 -3.14
C GLU A 48 2.70 -8.10 -4.58
N ALA A 49 2.39 -6.85 -4.92
CA ALA A 49 2.68 -6.31 -6.24
C ALA A 49 4.20 -6.24 -6.45
N LYS A 50 4.65 -6.57 -7.67
CA LYS A 50 6.07 -6.50 -8.01
C LYS A 50 6.53 -5.04 -8.04
N GLY A 51 7.72 -4.79 -7.50
CA GLY A 51 8.35 -3.47 -7.51
C GLY A 51 7.97 -2.56 -6.35
N LEU A 52 7.18 -3.03 -5.39
CA LEU A 52 6.89 -2.25 -4.19
C LEU A 52 8.15 -2.02 -3.35
N ILE A 53 8.25 -0.82 -2.82
CA ILE A 53 9.14 -0.49 -1.71
C ILE A 53 8.34 -0.79 -0.44
N LEU A 54 8.81 -1.72 0.39
CA LEU A 54 8.16 -2.11 1.62
C LEU A 54 9.00 -1.65 2.81
N LEU A 55 8.38 -0.89 3.71
CA LEU A 55 9.03 -0.36 4.91
C LEU A 55 8.54 -1.10 6.15
N PRO A 56 9.43 -1.38 7.13
CA PRO A 56 9.02 -2.00 8.40
C PRO A 56 8.11 -1.04 9.17
N ALA A 57 7.13 -1.57 9.91
CA ALA A 57 6.30 -0.77 10.80
C ALA A 57 7.16 -0.13 11.90
N ARG A 58 6.81 1.10 12.32
CA ARG A 58 7.44 1.73 13.47
C ARG A 58 6.99 1.04 14.76
N ARG A 59 7.87 0.95 15.75
CA ARG A 59 7.49 0.48 17.08
C ARG A 59 6.65 1.57 17.75
N ALA A 60 5.50 1.20 18.30
CA ALA A 60 4.68 2.11 19.08
C ALA A 60 5.51 2.78 20.19
N GLY A 61 5.49 4.10 20.26
CA GLY A 61 6.10 4.89 21.34
C GLY A 61 7.57 5.27 21.19
N VAL A 62 8.24 5.01 20.07
CA VAL A 62 9.64 5.43 19.85
C VAL A 62 9.76 6.23 18.55
N HIS A 63 9.47 7.52 18.63
CA HIS A 63 9.92 8.49 17.62
C HIS A 63 11.43 8.72 17.82
N ARG A 64 12.26 7.95 17.11
CA ARG A 64 13.69 8.25 17.05
C ARG A 64 13.97 9.06 15.78
N ALA A 65 14.10 10.36 15.95
CA ALA A 65 14.65 11.27 14.95
C ALA A 65 16.12 10.98 14.54
N ARG A 66 16.69 9.82 14.91
CA ARG A 66 18.13 9.53 14.76
C ARG A 66 18.49 8.36 13.83
N ALA A 67 17.54 7.74 13.14
CA ALA A 67 17.89 6.57 12.29
C ALA A 67 18.34 6.94 10.88
N TRP A 68 18.33 8.21 10.50
CA TRP A 68 18.67 8.65 9.15
C TRP A 68 20.17 8.86 8.89
N GLU A 69 20.98 9.10 9.93
CA GLU A 69 22.41 9.38 9.75
C GLU A 69 23.29 8.18 9.41
N ALA A 70 22.76 6.95 9.47
CA ALA A 70 23.49 5.74 9.10
C ALA A 70 23.07 5.28 7.70
N GLY A 71 23.77 5.74 6.68
CA GLY A 71 23.56 5.35 5.28
C GLY A 71 23.56 3.85 5.07
N GLY A 72 22.62 3.36 4.26
CA GLY A 72 22.77 2.11 3.52
C GLY A 72 22.47 0.81 4.26
N GLY A 73 21.45 0.76 5.10
CA GLY A 73 20.97 -0.50 5.71
C GLY A 73 20.35 -1.45 4.70
N ASN A 74 20.92 -2.64 4.57
CA ASN A 74 20.47 -3.72 3.70
C ASN A 74 19.07 -4.19 4.12
N LEU A 75 18.10 -4.18 3.20
CA LEU A 75 16.69 -4.55 3.43
C LEU A 75 16.49 -5.97 4.03
N LYS A 76 17.51 -6.84 3.95
CA LYS A 76 17.48 -8.17 4.56
C LYS A 76 17.60 -8.15 6.10
N GLU A 77 18.18 -7.11 6.69
CA GLU A 77 18.32 -7.01 8.15
C GLU A 77 17.08 -6.45 8.84
N ALA A 78 16.18 -5.77 8.11
CA ALA A 78 14.91 -5.28 8.64
C ALA A 78 13.91 -6.41 8.97
N GLN A 79 14.14 -7.65 8.51
CA GLN A 79 13.28 -8.81 8.78
C GLN A 79 13.59 -9.54 10.08
N ALA A 80 14.71 -9.26 10.75
CA ALA A 80 15.19 -10.02 11.90
C ALA A 80 14.97 -9.35 13.29
N GLY A 81 14.26 -8.23 13.36
CA GLY A 81 14.08 -7.46 14.59
C GLY A 81 12.65 -7.50 15.12
N ASP A 82 12.34 -8.51 15.92
CA ASP A 82 11.37 -8.51 17.03
C ASP A 82 10.13 -7.58 16.88
N GLY A 83 9.03 -8.13 16.35
CA GLY A 83 7.66 -7.62 16.52
C GLY A 83 7.15 -6.60 15.51
N GLY A 84 7.91 -6.15 14.53
CA GLY A 84 7.48 -5.17 13.55
C GLY A 84 7.25 -5.79 12.17
N GLY A 85 6.00 -6.10 11.81
CA GLY A 85 5.62 -6.42 10.42
C GLY A 85 5.90 -5.25 9.46
N ILE A 86 5.51 -5.39 8.20
CA ILE A 86 5.54 -4.32 7.20
C ILE A 86 4.46 -3.29 7.55
N ASP A 87 4.79 -1.99 7.45
CA ASP A 87 3.81 -0.92 7.54
C ASP A 87 2.79 -1.08 6.40
N PRO A 88 1.49 -1.20 6.71
CA PRO A 88 0.49 -1.51 5.69
C PRO A 88 0.08 -0.33 4.80
N HIS A 89 0.49 0.90 5.12
CA HIS A 89 0.09 2.13 4.41
C HIS A 89 0.87 2.36 3.10
N ILE A 90 1.14 1.27 2.38
CA ILE A 90 2.03 1.20 1.21
C ILE A 90 1.63 2.14 0.07
N TRP A 91 0.32 2.44 -0.08
CA TRP A 91 -0.22 3.30 -1.15
C TRP A 91 0.09 4.79 -0.98
N LEU A 92 0.57 5.20 0.20
CA LEU A 92 0.97 6.59 0.46
C LEU A 92 2.31 6.96 -0.18
N ASP A 93 3.03 5.98 -0.75
CA ASP A 93 4.05 6.24 -1.75
C ASP A 93 3.41 6.20 -3.15
N PRO A 94 3.41 7.31 -3.92
CA PRO A 94 2.85 7.35 -5.27
C PRO A 94 3.43 6.29 -6.21
N GLN A 95 4.71 5.93 -6.06
CA GLN A 95 5.33 4.89 -6.86
C GLN A 95 4.77 3.50 -6.51
N ASN A 96 4.57 3.21 -5.23
CA ASN A 96 3.88 1.99 -4.82
C ASN A 96 2.44 1.95 -5.36
N ALA A 97 1.72 3.07 -5.29
CA ALA A 97 0.37 3.17 -5.85
C ALA A 97 0.32 2.85 -7.36
N GLN A 98 1.35 3.27 -8.14
CA GLN A 98 1.47 2.87 -9.54
C GLN A 98 1.65 1.35 -9.71
N HIS A 99 2.50 0.71 -8.89
CA HIS A 99 2.70 -0.75 -8.94
C HIS A 99 1.42 -1.50 -8.59
N MET A 100 0.67 -1.03 -7.58
CA MET A 100 -0.63 -1.58 -7.21
C MET A 100 -1.65 -1.42 -8.35
N ALA A 101 -1.72 -0.26 -8.98
CA ALA A 101 -2.61 -0.01 -10.12
C ALA A 101 -2.32 -0.93 -11.31
N ARG A 102 -1.05 -1.16 -11.63
CA ARG A 102 -0.64 -2.10 -12.69
C ARG A 102 -1.06 -3.55 -12.35
N LYS A 103 -0.90 -3.98 -11.08
CA LYS A 103 -1.37 -5.30 -10.62
C LYS A 103 -2.89 -5.41 -10.76
N ILE A 104 -3.63 -4.40 -10.35
CA ILE A 104 -5.09 -4.36 -10.50
C ILE A 104 -5.49 -4.50 -11.97
N ALA A 105 -4.89 -3.70 -12.86
CA ALA A 105 -5.19 -3.75 -14.29
C ALA A 105 -4.87 -5.12 -14.91
N ALA A 106 -3.77 -5.75 -14.51
CA ALA A 106 -3.40 -7.09 -14.98
C ALA A 106 -4.43 -8.14 -14.55
N GLU A 107 -4.86 -8.13 -13.29
CA GLU A 107 -5.85 -9.10 -12.79
C GLU A 107 -7.25 -8.87 -13.39
N LEU A 108 -7.65 -7.61 -13.58
CA LEU A 108 -8.89 -7.29 -14.30
C LEU A 108 -8.84 -7.77 -15.75
N SER A 109 -7.72 -7.54 -16.44
CA SER A 109 -7.53 -8.00 -17.83
C SER A 109 -7.60 -9.54 -17.94
N ARG A 110 -7.11 -10.26 -16.93
CA ARG A 110 -7.16 -11.72 -16.87
C ARG A 110 -8.59 -12.26 -16.77
N VAL A 111 -9.45 -11.61 -15.98
CA VAL A 111 -10.84 -12.08 -15.77
C VAL A 111 -11.84 -11.48 -16.76
N ASP A 112 -11.47 -10.40 -17.43
CA ASP A 112 -12.27 -9.68 -18.41
C ASP A 112 -11.40 -9.23 -19.60
N PRO A 113 -10.96 -10.18 -20.45
CA PRO A 113 -10.06 -9.89 -21.58
C PRO A 113 -10.64 -8.92 -22.60
N ALA A 114 -11.96 -8.87 -22.75
CA ALA A 114 -12.62 -7.96 -23.68
C ALA A 114 -12.34 -6.48 -23.36
N ASN A 115 -12.13 -6.14 -22.08
CA ASN A 115 -11.84 -4.79 -21.63
C ASN A 115 -10.36 -4.58 -21.23
N ALA A 116 -9.47 -5.52 -21.54
CA ALA A 116 -8.06 -5.47 -21.13
C ALA A 116 -7.37 -4.16 -21.55
N ALA A 117 -7.57 -3.70 -22.79
CA ALA A 117 -6.99 -2.45 -23.29
C ALA A 117 -7.44 -1.22 -22.45
N LEU A 118 -8.72 -1.20 -22.03
CA LEU A 118 -9.25 -0.13 -21.19
C LEU A 118 -8.60 -0.13 -19.80
N TYR A 119 -8.43 -1.28 -19.17
CA TYR A 119 -7.78 -1.40 -17.87
C TYR A 119 -6.33 -0.94 -17.92
N GLN A 120 -5.58 -1.35 -18.95
CA GLN A 120 -4.18 -0.92 -19.15
C GLN A 120 -4.08 0.58 -19.40
N LYS A 121 -4.96 1.15 -20.25
CA LYS A 121 -5.03 2.59 -20.50
C LYS A 121 -5.28 3.38 -19.22
N ASN A 122 -6.24 2.92 -18.40
CA ASN A 122 -6.57 3.60 -17.14
C ASN A 122 -5.40 3.55 -16.13
N ALA A 123 -4.71 2.41 -16.02
CA ALA A 123 -3.53 2.28 -15.17
C ALA A 123 -2.38 3.19 -15.64
N ALA A 124 -2.16 3.30 -16.96
CA ALA A 124 -1.15 4.21 -17.52
C ALA A 124 -1.50 5.68 -17.25
N ALA A 125 -2.75 6.08 -17.47
CA ALA A 125 -3.22 7.44 -17.18
C ALA A 125 -3.11 7.78 -15.69
N LEU A 126 -3.44 6.83 -14.79
CA LEU A 126 -3.24 7.01 -13.35
C LEU A 126 -1.76 7.17 -13.01
N SER A 127 -0.88 6.37 -13.61
CA SER A 127 0.58 6.48 -13.38
C SER A 127 1.09 7.89 -13.74
N GLN A 128 0.69 8.43 -14.90
CA GLN A 128 1.07 9.79 -15.30
C GLN A 128 0.58 10.86 -14.31
N ARG A 129 -0.65 10.73 -13.82
CA ARG A 129 -1.20 11.66 -12.80
C ARG A 129 -0.44 11.56 -11.49
N LEU A 130 -0.02 10.37 -11.06
CA LEU A 130 0.78 10.16 -9.85
C LEU A 130 2.20 10.71 -10.02
N ASP A 131 2.78 10.66 -11.22
CA ASP A 131 4.07 11.29 -11.51
C ASP A 131 3.97 12.82 -11.40
N SER A 132 2.93 13.43 -11.98
CA SER A 132 2.67 14.88 -11.88
C SER A 132 2.47 15.28 -10.41
N LEU A 133 1.60 14.57 -9.69
CA LEU A 133 1.34 14.81 -8.27
C LEU A 133 2.62 14.70 -7.43
N THR A 134 3.50 13.75 -7.75
CA THR A 134 4.79 13.60 -7.04
C THR A 134 5.67 14.83 -7.24
N GLY A 135 5.68 15.41 -8.44
CA GLY A 135 6.39 16.65 -8.72
C GLY A 135 5.81 17.86 -7.97
N GLU A 136 4.48 17.99 -7.98
CA GLU A 136 3.75 19.05 -7.27
C GLU A 136 4.01 18.99 -5.76
N ILE A 137 3.86 17.81 -5.14
CA ILE A 137 4.12 17.63 -3.71
C ILE A 137 5.57 17.95 -3.36
N ARG A 138 6.54 17.54 -4.20
CA ARG A 138 7.94 17.88 -3.98
C ARG A 138 8.16 19.38 -3.95
N ALA A 139 7.64 20.10 -4.94
CA ALA A 139 7.79 21.55 -5.01
C ALA A 139 7.20 22.26 -3.79
N GLU A 140 6.09 21.75 -3.24
CA GLU A 140 5.48 22.31 -2.03
C GLU A 140 6.24 21.97 -0.75
N LEU A 141 6.85 20.78 -0.68
CA LEU A 141 7.51 20.29 0.54
C LEU A 141 9.01 20.64 0.61
N ASP A 142 9.67 20.91 -0.52
CA ASP A 142 11.09 21.29 -0.53
C ASP A 142 11.44 22.43 0.43
N PRO A 143 10.62 23.51 0.57
CA PRO A 143 10.88 24.57 1.53
C PRO A 143 10.74 24.13 3.00
N LEU A 144 10.10 23.00 3.25
CA LEU A 144 9.81 22.44 4.57
C LEU A 144 10.77 21.29 4.95
N ALA A 145 11.81 21.06 4.16
CA ALA A 145 12.79 20.01 4.41
C ALA A 145 13.37 20.12 5.82
N GLY A 146 13.25 19.05 6.61
CA GLY A 146 13.71 19.02 8.01
C GLY A 146 12.76 19.66 9.03
N ALA A 147 11.58 20.14 8.61
CA ALA A 147 10.57 20.61 9.55
C ALA A 147 9.97 19.44 10.35
N HIS A 148 9.87 19.60 11.65
CA HIS A 148 9.19 18.62 12.52
C HIS A 148 7.69 18.86 12.53
N TYR A 149 6.93 17.78 12.48
CA TYR A 149 5.47 17.84 12.57
C TYR A 149 4.92 16.68 13.40
N VAL A 150 3.68 16.79 13.81
CA VAL A 150 2.99 15.80 14.64
C VAL A 150 1.79 15.26 13.85
N VAL A 151 1.63 13.94 13.87
CA VAL A 151 0.48 13.26 13.25
C VAL A 151 -0.39 12.59 14.32
N PHE A 152 -1.68 12.59 14.11
CA PHE A 152 -2.62 11.91 15.00
C PHE A 152 -2.52 10.37 14.87
N HIS A 153 -2.20 9.88 13.66
CA HIS A 153 -2.07 8.46 13.36
C HIS A 153 -0.78 8.22 12.55
N ASP A 154 0.06 7.31 12.99
CA ASP A 154 1.32 6.97 12.32
C ASP A 154 1.03 6.11 11.06
N ALA A 155 0.64 6.78 9.98
CA ALA A 155 0.36 6.17 8.68
C ALA A 155 1.29 6.68 7.57
N TYR A 156 2.04 7.75 7.82
CA TYR A 156 2.68 8.54 6.78
C TYR A 156 4.10 8.10 6.42
N ARG A 157 4.59 7.00 6.97
CA ARG A 157 5.97 6.54 6.81
C ARG A 157 6.44 6.45 5.36
N TYR A 158 5.60 5.95 4.46
CA TYR A 158 5.92 5.86 3.03
C TYR A 158 5.97 7.23 2.36
N PHE A 159 5.05 8.10 2.71
CA PHE A 159 5.01 9.49 2.25
C PHE A 159 6.25 10.25 2.75
N GLU A 160 6.56 10.16 4.03
CA GLU A 160 7.75 10.74 4.64
C GLU A 160 9.02 10.26 3.95
N SER A 161 9.17 8.96 3.75
CA SER A 161 10.31 8.37 3.06
C SER A 161 10.43 8.84 1.61
N ARG A 162 9.30 9.02 0.91
CA ARG A 162 9.27 9.46 -0.49
C ARG A 162 9.68 10.91 -0.65
N PHE A 163 9.30 11.76 0.29
CA PHE A 163 9.46 13.22 0.20
C PHE A 163 10.49 13.79 1.17
N GLY A 164 11.24 12.94 1.89
CA GLY A 164 12.31 13.39 2.78
C GLY A 164 11.84 14.14 4.01
N LEU A 165 10.64 13.84 4.51
CA LEU A 165 10.12 14.39 5.76
C LEU A 165 10.56 13.55 6.96
N SER A 166 10.65 14.16 8.17
CA SER A 166 11.10 13.51 9.41
C SER A 166 10.25 13.92 10.61
#